data_a997a5c9ee963d6782b608af0d192b4c
#
_entry.id   a997a5c9ee963d6782b608af0d192b4c
#
_cell.length_a   1.000
_cell.length_b   1.000
_cell.length_c   1.000
_cell.angle_alpha   90.00
_cell.angle_beta   90.00
_cell.angle_gamma   90.00
#
_symmetry.space_group_name_H-M   'P 1'
#
loop_
_entity.id
_entity.type
_entity.pdbx_description
1 polymer ?
#
loop_
_entity_poly.entity_id
_entity_poly.type
_entity_poly.pdbx_seq_one_letter_code
_entity_poly.pdbx_strand_id
1 'polypeptide(L)'
;MNEAKFTNLNEFKEILQSQPIANSDIKDRAFERNSQLTKPPGALGRLEELSIWFSSWHGNEVPTITSPQVVVFAGNHGVTTQGVSAFPQEVTAQMVLNFEYGGAAINQLCKTFDAKLDVVALDLDSPTNDFTCEAAMSEAECIDALKKGWNAVDENTDLFVAGEMGIGNTTSAAAIANALYGGDASDWVGRGTGIDNEGLKNKSLVVAAGLEKNASAISNGLEALRCLGGRELAAIAGSIASARSKSIPVILDGFICTAAAACLEATISGSLDHCVAGHESNEQA
;
A
#
# COMPACT_ATOMS: atom_id res chain seq x y z
N MET A 1 -5.48 21.05 -8.04
CA MET A 1 -5.46 19.87 -7.14
C MET A 1 -6.76 19.11 -7.35
N ASN A 2 -6.68 17.88 -7.79
CA ASN A 2 -7.84 17.02 -7.94
C ASN A 2 -8.15 16.41 -6.56
N GLU A 3 -8.79 17.22 -5.69
CA GLU A 3 -9.18 16.79 -4.34
C GLU A 3 -10.06 15.55 -4.40
N ALA A 4 -9.90 14.67 -3.41
CA ALA A 4 -10.74 13.49 -3.24
C ALA A 4 -12.22 13.89 -3.09
N LYS A 5 -13.09 13.44 -3.98
CA LYS A 5 -14.51 13.85 -4.02
C LYS A 5 -15.47 12.81 -3.43
N PHE A 6 -14.97 11.66 -2.98
CA PHE A 6 -15.80 10.59 -2.39
C PHE A 6 -16.04 10.86 -0.88
N THR A 7 -17.21 10.49 -0.39
CA THR A 7 -17.65 10.71 1.00
C THR A 7 -17.99 9.42 1.75
N ASN A 8 -18.03 8.29 1.04
CA ASN A 8 -18.31 6.95 1.55
C ASN A 8 -17.59 5.89 0.70
N LEU A 9 -17.53 4.64 1.19
CA LEU A 9 -16.83 3.54 0.51
C LEU A 9 -17.47 3.16 -0.84
N ASN A 10 -18.78 3.35 -1.00
CA ASN A 10 -19.43 3.06 -2.28
C ASN A 10 -19.01 4.05 -3.36
N GLU A 11 -18.96 5.35 -3.06
CA GLU A 11 -18.42 6.36 -3.99
C GLU A 11 -16.98 6.11 -4.35
N PHE A 12 -16.14 5.70 -3.38
CA PHE A 12 -14.76 5.32 -3.66
C PHE A 12 -14.68 4.09 -4.58
N LYS A 13 -15.53 3.08 -4.36
CA LYS A 13 -15.66 1.92 -5.25
C LYS A 13 -16.07 2.31 -6.68
N GLU A 14 -17.00 3.25 -6.85
CA GLU A 14 -17.38 3.77 -8.18
C GLU A 14 -16.20 4.46 -8.88
N ILE A 15 -15.36 5.18 -8.14
CA ILE A 15 -14.13 5.75 -8.69
C ILE A 15 -13.20 4.63 -9.18
N LEU A 16 -13.00 3.55 -8.40
CA LEU A 16 -12.15 2.42 -8.82
C LEU A 16 -12.64 1.77 -10.11
N GLN A 17 -13.96 1.69 -10.33
CA GLN A 17 -14.56 1.13 -11.56
C GLN A 17 -14.33 1.98 -12.81
N SER A 18 -14.15 3.30 -12.65
CA SER A 18 -14.06 4.26 -13.75
C SER A 18 -12.64 4.76 -14.03
N GLN A 19 -11.64 4.10 -13.44
CA GLN A 19 -10.25 4.53 -13.55
C GLN A 19 -9.63 4.26 -14.95
N PRO A 20 -8.59 5.04 -15.33
CA PRO A 20 -7.88 4.84 -16.58
C PRO A 20 -7.32 3.43 -16.73
N ILE A 21 -7.18 2.99 -17.97
CA ILE A 21 -6.48 1.78 -18.37
C ILE A 21 -5.17 2.14 -19.10
N ALA A 22 -4.24 1.20 -19.17
CA ALA A 22 -2.98 1.38 -19.90
C ALA A 22 -3.25 1.73 -21.38
N ASN A 23 -2.44 2.65 -21.94
CA ASN A 23 -2.56 3.05 -23.34
C ASN A 23 -1.97 1.97 -24.26
N SER A 24 -2.85 1.26 -25.01
CA SER A 24 -2.47 0.17 -25.90
C SER A 24 -1.59 0.65 -27.06
N ASP A 25 -1.88 1.82 -27.66
CA ASP A 25 -1.12 2.34 -28.79
C ASP A 25 0.32 2.70 -28.38
N ILE A 26 0.50 3.26 -27.20
CA ILE A 26 1.83 3.54 -26.64
C ILE A 26 2.56 2.23 -26.33
N LYS A 27 1.86 1.25 -25.74
CA LYS A 27 2.41 -0.08 -25.46
C LYS A 27 2.96 -0.74 -26.72
N ASP A 28 2.19 -0.73 -27.81
CA ASP A 28 2.57 -1.33 -29.09
C ASP A 28 3.77 -0.61 -29.71
N ARG A 29 3.80 0.72 -29.69
CA ARG A 29 4.95 1.51 -30.17
C ARG A 29 6.21 1.29 -29.33
N ALA A 30 6.08 1.20 -28.02
CA ALA A 30 7.19 0.90 -27.12
C ALA A 30 7.74 -0.52 -27.38
N PHE A 31 6.85 -1.49 -27.62
CA PHE A 31 7.24 -2.85 -28.00
C PHE A 31 7.97 -2.88 -29.36
N GLU A 32 7.44 -2.21 -30.39
CA GLU A 32 8.08 -2.12 -31.71
C GLU A 32 9.46 -1.46 -31.59
N ARG A 33 9.56 -0.34 -30.87
CA ARG A 33 10.85 0.30 -30.61
C ARG A 33 11.83 -0.64 -29.92
N ASN A 34 11.41 -1.37 -28.88
CA ASN A 34 12.25 -2.32 -28.17
C ASN A 34 12.81 -3.40 -29.10
N SER A 35 12.01 -3.85 -30.08
CA SER A 35 12.44 -4.85 -31.09
C SER A 35 13.51 -4.34 -32.07
N GLN A 36 13.61 -3.03 -32.26
CA GLN A 36 14.53 -2.37 -33.16
C GLN A 36 15.85 -1.93 -32.50
N LEU A 37 15.97 -2.07 -31.17
CA LEU A 37 17.18 -1.70 -30.44
C LEU A 37 18.36 -2.64 -30.79
N THR A 38 19.57 -2.08 -30.78
CA THR A 38 20.80 -2.85 -31.04
C THR A 38 21.16 -3.73 -29.86
N LYS A 39 20.44 -4.82 -29.69
CA LYS A 39 20.64 -5.86 -28.69
C LYS A 39 20.06 -7.19 -29.15
N PRO A 40 20.52 -8.35 -28.66
CA PRO A 40 19.84 -9.61 -28.93
C PRO A 40 18.39 -9.54 -28.40
N PRO A 41 17.40 -10.15 -29.09
CA PRO A 41 16.03 -10.21 -28.61
C PRO A 41 15.94 -10.79 -27.17
N GLY A 42 15.24 -10.12 -26.28
CA GLY A 42 15.06 -10.57 -24.89
C GLY A 42 16.28 -10.43 -23.99
N ALA A 43 17.38 -9.79 -24.43
CA ALA A 43 18.64 -9.72 -23.69
C ALA A 43 18.54 -9.02 -22.33
N LEU A 44 17.59 -8.12 -22.15
CA LEU A 44 17.35 -7.40 -20.89
C LEU A 44 16.26 -8.05 -20.02
N GLY A 45 15.61 -9.13 -20.50
CA GLY A 45 14.63 -9.89 -19.74
C GLY A 45 13.50 -9.02 -19.19
N ARG A 46 13.26 -9.10 -17.89
CA ARG A 46 12.19 -8.37 -17.19
C ARG A 46 12.24 -6.84 -17.38
N LEU A 47 13.43 -6.27 -17.59
CA LEU A 47 13.55 -4.82 -17.80
C LEU A 47 12.87 -4.36 -19.10
N GLU A 48 12.81 -5.22 -20.15
CA GLU A 48 12.08 -4.90 -21.37
C GLU A 48 10.57 -4.83 -21.12
N GLU A 49 10.03 -5.78 -20.37
CA GLU A 49 8.63 -5.80 -20.00
C GLU A 49 8.26 -4.59 -19.13
N LEU A 50 9.09 -4.27 -18.14
CA LEU A 50 8.89 -3.09 -17.27
C LEU A 50 8.93 -1.79 -18.08
N SER A 51 9.84 -1.65 -19.02
CA SER A 51 9.93 -0.48 -19.89
C SER A 51 8.66 -0.29 -20.72
N ILE A 52 8.14 -1.37 -21.34
CA ILE A 52 6.92 -1.33 -22.15
C ILE A 52 5.69 -1.05 -21.29
N TRP A 53 5.58 -1.69 -20.11
CA TRP A 53 4.52 -1.44 -19.15
C TRP A 53 4.54 0.02 -18.67
N PHE A 54 5.70 0.53 -18.23
CA PHE A 54 5.87 1.90 -17.77
C PHE A 54 5.47 2.91 -18.86
N SER A 55 5.92 2.68 -20.11
CA SER A 55 5.55 3.51 -21.27
C SER A 55 4.04 3.61 -21.43
N SER A 56 3.33 2.49 -21.31
CA SER A 56 1.88 2.42 -21.50
C SER A 56 1.07 3.24 -20.47
N TRP A 57 1.58 3.38 -19.26
CA TRP A 57 0.97 4.20 -18.20
C TRP A 57 1.43 5.65 -18.27
N HIS A 58 2.72 5.88 -18.55
CA HIS A 58 3.29 7.23 -18.67
C HIS A 58 2.81 7.99 -19.92
N GLY A 59 2.28 7.28 -20.93
CA GLY A 59 1.78 7.89 -22.16
C GLY A 59 2.87 8.30 -23.16
N ASN A 60 4.11 7.79 -23.02
CA ASN A 60 5.24 8.07 -23.88
C ASN A 60 6.02 6.79 -24.19
N GLU A 61 6.31 6.51 -25.49
CA GLU A 61 7.05 5.32 -25.91
C GLU A 61 8.54 5.30 -25.49
N VAL A 62 9.08 6.46 -25.10
CA VAL A 62 10.43 6.64 -24.56
C VAL A 62 10.34 7.47 -23.27
N PRO A 63 9.77 6.91 -22.21
CA PRO A 63 9.55 7.65 -20.97
C PRO A 63 10.85 7.92 -20.24
N THR A 64 10.87 9.00 -19.46
CA THR A 64 11.93 9.34 -18.51
C THR A 64 11.31 9.52 -17.14
N ILE A 65 12.01 9.12 -16.09
CA ILE A 65 11.60 9.38 -14.71
C ILE A 65 12.33 10.65 -14.28
N THR A 66 11.57 11.71 -13.99
CA THR A 66 12.09 13.04 -13.66
C THR A 66 11.55 13.60 -12.36
N SER A 67 10.46 13.04 -11.86
CA SER A 67 9.76 13.49 -10.65
C SER A 67 9.22 12.32 -9.83
N PRO A 68 10.09 11.37 -9.41
CA PRO A 68 9.64 10.27 -8.56
C PRO A 68 9.26 10.79 -7.17
N GLN A 69 8.17 10.27 -6.61
CA GLN A 69 7.69 10.61 -5.28
C GLN A 69 7.58 9.37 -4.40
N VAL A 70 8.10 9.47 -3.19
CA VAL A 70 7.90 8.52 -2.11
C VAL A 70 7.07 9.19 -1.02
N VAL A 71 6.01 8.54 -0.55
CA VAL A 71 5.21 9.02 0.58
C VAL A 71 5.18 7.94 1.65
N VAL A 72 5.68 8.24 2.84
CA VAL A 72 5.58 7.37 4.01
C VAL A 72 4.38 7.76 4.84
N PHE A 73 3.42 6.85 4.98
CA PHE A 73 2.25 7.02 5.82
C PHE A 73 2.50 6.37 7.19
N ALA A 74 2.24 7.11 8.28
CA ALA A 74 2.46 6.61 9.63
C ALA A 74 1.14 6.56 10.41
N GLY A 75 0.84 5.41 11.05
CA GLY A 75 -0.37 5.20 11.83
C GLY A 75 -0.15 4.26 13.02
N ASN A 76 -0.98 4.35 14.04
CA ASN A 76 -0.96 3.49 15.22
C ASN A 76 -2.20 2.57 15.26
N HIS A 77 -2.00 1.36 15.80
CA HIS A 77 -2.99 0.28 15.79
C HIS A 77 -3.44 -0.10 17.20
N GLY A 78 -4.75 -0.13 17.47
CA GLY A 78 -5.30 -0.58 18.75
C GLY A 78 -5.02 -2.04 19.06
N VAL A 79 -4.85 -2.88 18.05
CA VAL A 79 -4.52 -4.31 18.24
C VAL A 79 -3.18 -4.54 18.96
N THR A 80 -2.33 -3.53 19.08
CA THR A 80 -1.09 -3.64 19.88
C THR A 80 -1.34 -3.93 21.34
N THR A 81 -2.52 -3.58 21.87
CA THR A 81 -2.96 -3.95 23.24
C THR A 81 -3.01 -5.46 23.45
N GLN A 82 -3.08 -6.24 22.38
CA GLN A 82 -3.04 -7.71 22.40
C GLN A 82 -1.61 -8.29 22.46
N GLY A 83 -0.58 -7.46 22.66
CA GLY A 83 0.81 -7.93 22.77
C GLY A 83 1.39 -8.52 21.47
N VAL A 84 0.97 -8.03 20.33
CA VAL A 84 1.40 -8.52 18.99
C VAL A 84 2.67 -7.87 18.46
N SER A 85 3.26 -6.95 19.19
CA SER A 85 4.49 -6.22 18.80
C SER A 85 5.52 -6.24 19.92
N ALA A 86 6.80 -6.32 19.53
CA ALA A 86 7.93 -6.21 20.45
C ALA A 86 8.20 -4.76 20.91
N PHE A 87 7.64 -3.77 20.20
CA PHE A 87 7.85 -2.34 20.48
C PHE A 87 6.54 -1.65 20.86
N PRO A 88 6.60 -0.61 21.72
CA PRO A 88 5.44 0.21 22.06
C PRO A 88 5.09 1.19 20.94
N GLN A 89 3.85 1.68 20.93
CA GLN A 89 3.30 2.56 19.86
C GLN A 89 4.06 3.88 19.69
N GLU A 90 4.68 4.40 20.75
CA GLU A 90 5.45 5.64 20.75
C GLU A 90 6.63 5.61 19.76
N VAL A 91 7.10 4.41 19.39
CA VAL A 91 8.15 4.23 18.38
C VAL A 91 7.69 4.75 17.02
N THR A 92 6.40 4.69 16.69
CA THR A 92 5.88 5.26 15.43
C THR A 92 6.17 6.76 15.35
N ALA A 93 5.87 7.53 16.39
CA ALA A 93 6.15 8.97 16.41
C ALA A 93 7.66 9.26 16.38
N GLN A 94 8.48 8.45 17.06
CA GLN A 94 9.94 8.58 17.00
C GLN A 94 10.48 8.34 15.59
N MET A 95 9.90 7.38 14.86
CA MET A 95 10.28 7.12 13.49
C MET A 95 9.85 8.24 12.53
N VAL A 96 8.69 8.86 12.75
CA VAL A 96 8.30 10.06 11.97
C VAL A 96 9.36 11.16 12.13
N LEU A 97 9.80 11.45 13.35
CA LEU A 97 10.89 12.40 13.60
C LEU A 97 12.21 11.95 12.91
N ASN A 98 12.51 10.65 12.93
CA ASN A 98 13.70 10.13 12.26
C ASN A 98 13.67 10.35 10.75
N PHE A 99 12.50 10.19 10.10
CA PHE A 99 12.32 10.53 8.69
C PHE A 99 12.51 12.03 8.43
N GLU A 100 11.94 12.88 9.27
CA GLU A 100 12.07 14.34 9.16
C GLU A 100 13.52 14.80 9.29
N TYR A 101 14.30 14.20 10.19
CA TYR A 101 15.72 14.48 10.37
C TYR A 101 16.64 13.80 9.35
N GLY A 102 16.10 13.01 8.44
CA GLY A 102 16.88 12.37 7.38
C GLY A 102 17.68 11.15 7.81
N GLY A 103 17.32 10.52 8.94
CA GLY A 103 18.05 9.41 9.56
C GLY A 103 17.74 8.02 9.02
N ALA A 104 16.64 7.86 8.29
CA ALA A 104 16.23 6.54 7.79
C ALA A 104 16.86 6.20 6.43
N ALA A 105 16.88 4.90 6.09
CA ALA A 105 17.39 4.40 4.81
C ALA A 105 16.67 5.03 3.62
N ILE A 106 15.33 5.20 3.70
CA ILE A 106 14.54 5.82 2.64
C ILE A 106 14.97 7.25 2.34
N ASN A 107 15.40 8.02 3.34
CA ASN A 107 15.92 9.36 3.12
C ASN A 107 17.17 9.33 2.21
N GLN A 108 18.05 8.33 2.38
CA GLN A 108 19.27 8.20 1.59
C GLN A 108 18.97 7.70 0.19
N LEU A 109 18.01 6.79 0.04
CA LEU A 109 17.53 6.32 -1.26
C LEU A 109 16.91 7.47 -2.05
N CYS A 110 16.02 8.25 -1.45
CA CYS A 110 15.41 9.40 -2.10
C CYS A 110 16.44 10.42 -2.58
N LYS A 111 17.48 10.70 -1.76
CA LYS A 111 18.59 11.57 -2.19
C LYS A 111 19.37 10.98 -3.37
N THR A 112 19.59 9.67 -3.39
CA THR A 112 20.36 9.00 -4.44
C THR A 112 19.64 9.01 -5.78
N PHE A 113 18.31 8.88 -5.76
CA PHE A 113 17.47 8.79 -6.96
C PHE A 113 16.73 10.10 -7.28
N ASP A 114 17.06 11.19 -6.59
CA ASP A 114 16.41 12.51 -6.74
C ASP A 114 14.88 12.41 -6.61
N ALA A 115 14.43 11.58 -5.67
CA ALA A 115 13.02 11.39 -5.38
C ALA A 115 12.55 12.35 -4.26
N LYS A 116 11.37 12.93 -4.43
CA LYS A 116 10.70 13.68 -3.37
C LYS A 116 10.27 12.70 -2.27
N LEU A 117 10.54 13.02 -1.00
CA LEU A 117 10.06 12.28 0.15
C LEU A 117 9.10 13.13 0.97
N ASP A 118 7.88 12.65 1.13
CA ASP A 118 6.89 13.21 2.03
C ASP A 118 6.58 12.20 3.16
N VAL A 119 6.29 12.70 4.36
CA VAL A 119 5.87 11.88 5.52
C VAL A 119 4.52 12.39 6.01
N VAL A 120 3.55 11.51 6.11
CA VAL A 120 2.18 11.84 6.52
C VAL A 120 1.82 11.07 7.79
N ALA A 121 1.84 11.75 8.92
CA ALA A 121 1.38 11.21 10.20
C ALA A 121 -0.16 11.26 10.28
N LEU A 122 -0.77 10.13 10.63
CA LEU A 122 -2.22 9.92 10.62
C LEU A 122 -2.74 9.71 12.05
N ASP A 123 -2.98 10.82 12.74
CA ASP A 123 -3.58 10.85 14.07
C ASP A 123 -2.92 9.89 15.07
N LEU A 124 -1.59 9.98 15.23
CA LEU A 124 -0.77 9.05 16.02
C LEU A 124 -1.18 8.95 17.50
N ASP A 125 -1.76 10.02 18.06
CA ASP A 125 -2.25 10.05 19.44
C ASP A 125 -3.59 9.32 19.63
N SER A 126 -4.24 8.93 18.53
CA SER A 126 -5.52 8.23 18.50
C SER A 126 -5.40 6.96 17.66
N PRO A 127 -4.86 5.85 18.19
CA PRO A 127 -4.78 4.57 17.48
C PRO A 127 -6.15 4.12 16.93
N THR A 128 -6.16 3.25 15.92
CA THR A 128 -7.39 2.57 15.52
C THR A 128 -7.96 1.76 16.67
N ASN A 129 -9.22 1.31 16.58
CA ASN A 129 -9.75 0.36 17.56
C ASN A 129 -9.01 -0.99 17.47
N ASP A 130 -9.10 -1.77 18.55
CA ASP A 130 -8.70 -3.17 18.54
C ASP A 130 -9.71 -3.99 17.74
N PHE A 131 -9.30 -4.49 16.59
CA PHE A 131 -10.17 -5.23 15.67
C PHE A 131 -10.63 -6.60 16.22
N THR A 132 -10.09 -7.06 17.35
CA THR A 132 -10.64 -8.23 18.06
C THR A 132 -11.91 -7.92 18.83
N CYS A 133 -12.18 -6.64 19.09
CA CYS A 133 -13.33 -6.16 19.82
C CYS A 133 -14.41 -5.53 18.93
N GLU A 134 -13.98 -4.73 17.95
CA GLU A 134 -14.84 -4.03 16.99
C GLU A 134 -14.05 -3.74 15.69
N ALA A 135 -14.67 -3.14 14.66
CA ALA A 135 -13.95 -2.75 13.46
C ALA A 135 -12.81 -1.75 13.80
N ALA A 136 -11.63 -1.92 13.18
CA ALA A 136 -10.48 -1.07 13.39
C ALA A 136 -10.79 0.42 13.17
N MET A 137 -11.61 0.72 12.18
CA MET A 137 -12.04 2.08 11.83
C MET A 137 -13.54 2.14 11.59
N SER A 138 -14.16 3.25 11.95
CA SER A 138 -15.45 3.65 11.39
C SER A 138 -15.32 3.93 9.90
N GLU A 139 -16.44 3.95 9.15
CA GLU A 139 -16.40 4.34 7.73
C GLU A 139 -15.83 5.74 7.54
N ALA A 140 -16.19 6.68 8.42
CA ALA A 140 -15.70 8.06 8.36
C ALA A 140 -14.18 8.16 8.53
N GLU A 141 -13.59 7.41 9.47
CA GLU A 141 -12.13 7.36 9.67
C GLU A 141 -11.41 6.71 8.48
N CYS A 142 -11.95 5.63 7.94
CA CYS A 142 -11.40 4.97 6.76
C CYS A 142 -11.42 5.90 5.53
N ILE A 143 -12.53 6.62 5.32
CA ILE A 143 -12.68 7.61 4.24
C ILE A 143 -11.73 8.79 4.42
N ASP A 144 -11.55 9.30 5.64
CA ASP A 144 -10.58 10.35 5.91
C ASP A 144 -9.14 9.91 5.59
N ALA A 145 -8.77 8.71 6.00
CA ALA A 145 -7.46 8.15 5.69
C ALA A 145 -7.25 7.91 4.18
N LEU A 146 -8.24 7.34 3.48
CA LEU A 146 -8.23 7.20 2.02
C LEU A 146 -8.04 8.56 1.32
N LYS A 147 -8.72 9.62 1.79
CA LYS A 147 -8.58 10.98 1.25
C LYS A 147 -7.21 11.58 1.52
N LYS A 148 -6.66 11.40 2.72
CA LYS A 148 -5.30 11.86 3.06
C LYS A 148 -4.29 11.21 2.11
N GLY A 149 -4.41 9.91 1.85
CA GLY A 149 -3.58 9.21 0.87
C GLY A 149 -3.79 9.70 -0.56
N TRP A 150 -5.03 9.84 -1.01
CA TRP A 150 -5.37 10.35 -2.33
C TRP A 150 -4.74 11.73 -2.60
N ASN A 151 -4.85 12.65 -1.63
CA ASN A 151 -4.36 14.02 -1.76
C ASN A 151 -2.84 14.15 -1.61
N ALA A 152 -2.15 13.12 -1.10
CA ALA A 152 -0.71 13.12 -0.94
C ALA A 152 0.05 12.90 -2.27
N VAL A 153 -0.61 12.38 -3.31
CA VAL A 153 0.03 12.14 -4.62
C VAL A 153 0.10 13.45 -5.41
N ASP A 154 1.32 13.93 -5.66
CA ASP A 154 1.58 15.14 -6.45
C ASP A 154 1.13 14.95 -7.92
N GLU A 155 0.59 16.00 -8.52
CA GLU A 155 0.13 15.98 -9.92
C GLU A 155 1.27 15.85 -10.94
N ASN A 156 2.48 16.26 -10.57
CA ASN A 156 3.65 16.22 -11.43
C ASN A 156 4.48 14.95 -11.26
N THR A 157 4.06 14.05 -10.38
CA THR A 157 4.75 12.77 -10.14
C THR A 157 4.65 11.88 -11.38
N ASP A 158 5.78 11.28 -11.78
CA ASP A 158 5.88 10.35 -12.90
C ASP A 158 6.17 8.90 -12.48
N LEU A 159 6.51 8.69 -11.19
CA LEU A 159 6.63 7.38 -10.54
C LEU A 159 6.32 7.52 -9.06
N PHE A 160 5.40 6.71 -8.54
CA PHE A 160 4.97 6.78 -7.15
C PHE A 160 5.37 5.53 -6.36
N VAL A 161 5.80 5.74 -5.12
CA VAL A 161 6.08 4.67 -4.15
C VAL A 161 5.40 5.03 -2.82
N ALA A 162 4.54 4.15 -2.32
CA ALA A 162 4.01 4.27 -0.97
C ALA A 162 4.88 3.47 0.00
N GLY A 163 5.27 4.11 1.10
CA GLY A 163 5.90 3.47 2.26
C GLY A 163 5.01 3.57 3.50
N GLU A 164 5.39 2.89 4.55
CA GLU A 164 4.60 2.87 5.78
C GLU A 164 5.48 2.90 7.05
N MET A 165 4.84 3.28 8.14
CA MET A 165 5.35 3.12 9.49
C MET A 165 4.19 2.93 10.46
N GLY A 166 4.13 1.78 11.15
CA GLY A 166 3.06 1.54 12.13
C GLY A 166 3.37 0.36 13.03
N ILE A 167 3.51 0.62 14.34
CA ILE A 167 3.68 -0.48 15.29
C ILE A 167 2.41 -1.31 15.35
N GLY A 168 2.55 -2.63 15.07
CA GLY A 168 1.44 -3.59 15.01
C GLY A 168 0.82 -3.79 13.62
N ASN A 169 1.20 -3.02 12.61
CA ASN A 169 0.62 -3.06 11.27
C ASN A 169 0.79 -4.39 10.53
N THR A 170 1.86 -5.16 10.78
CA THR A 170 2.02 -6.51 10.23
C THR A 170 0.93 -7.47 10.68
N THR A 171 0.31 -7.23 11.86
CA THR A 171 -0.85 -8.00 12.33
C THR A 171 -2.11 -7.64 11.55
N SER A 172 -2.34 -6.34 11.31
CA SER A 172 -3.43 -5.84 10.47
C SER A 172 -3.28 -6.32 9.02
N ALA A 173 -2.08 -6.26 8.44
CA ALA A 173 -1.80 -6.77 7.10
C ALA A 173 -2.07 -8.28 6.98
N ALA A 174 -1.64 -9.08 7.98
CA ALA A 174 -1.91 -10.52 8.04
C ALA A 174 -3.42 -10.80 8.15
N ALA A 175 -4.15 -10.03 8.94
CA ALA A 175 -5.60 -10.16 9.08
C ALA A 175 -6.33 -9.83 7.76
N ILE A 176 -5.93 -8.78 7.06
CA ILE A 176 -6.44 -8.45 5.72
C ILE A 176 -6.15 -9.57 4.73
N ALA A 177 -4.91 -10.03 4.64
CA ALA A 177 -4.52 -11.09 3.71
C ALA A 177 -5.31 -12.38 3.95
N ASN A 178 -5.45 -12.78 5.22
CA ASN A 178 -6.25 -13.95 5.58
C ASN A 178 -7.75 -13.76 5.27
N ALA A 179 -8.30 -12.56 5.48
CA ALA A 179 -9.69 -12.25 5.12
C ALA A 179 -9.96 -12.35 3.62
N LEU A 180 -8.99 -11.94 2.79
CA LEU A 180 -9.15 -11.89 1.33
C LEU A 180 -8.88 -13.24 0.66
N TYR A 181 -7.92 -14.00 1.16
CA TYR A 181 -7.41 -15.20 0.50
C TYR A 181 -7.69 -16.50 1.25
N GLY A 182 -8.18 -16.43 2.49
CA GLY A 182 -8.49 -17.60 3.30
C GLY A 182 -7.26 -18.30 3.87
N GLY A 183 -7.38 -19.59 4.20
CA GLY A 183 -6.32 -20.35 4.86
C GLY A 183 -6.33 -20.18 6.38
N ASP A 184 -5.33 -20.73 7.05
CA ASP A 184 -5.17 -20.59 8.50
C ASP A 184 -4.46 -19.29 8.84
N ALA A 185 -4.82 -18.63 9.94
CA ALA A 185 -4.18 -17.38 10.38
C ALA A 185 -2.66 -17.54 10.57
N SER A 186 -2.20 -18.75 10.91
CA SER A 186 -0.77 -19.07 11.03
C SER A 186 0.01 -18.98 9.72
N ASP A 187 -0.65 -19.11 8.57
CA ASP A 187 0.00 -19.05 7.25
C ASP A 187 0.36 -17.61 6.86
N TRP A 188 -0.29 -16.62 7.48
CA TRP A 188 -0.18 -15.20 7.16
C TRP A 188 0.65 -14.38 8.15
N VAL A 189 0.96 -14.93 9.33
CA VAL A 189 1.68 -14.17 10.36
C VAL A 189 3.19 -14.42 10.30
N GLY A 190 3.94 -13.33 10.32
CA GLY A 190 5.39 -13.34 10.43
C GLY A 190 5.88 -12.75 11.75
N ARG A 191 7.21 -12.77 11.96
CA ARG A 191 7.85 -12.24 13.17
C ARG A 191 7.84 -10.73 13.25
N GLY A 192 7.55 -10.04 12.13
CA GLY A 192 7.59 -8.58 12.08
C GLY A 192 8.90 -8.02 12.66
N THR A 193 8.79 -7.18 13.68
CA THR A 193 9.93 -6.53 14.34
C THR A 193 10.71 -7.44 15.29
N GLY A 194 10.48 -8.76 15.29
CA GLY A 194 11.32 -9.73 16.01
C GLY A 194 10.65 -10.37 17.25
N ILE A 195 9.34 -10.61 17.22
CA ILE A 195 8.67 -11.40 18.27
C ILE A 195 9.17 -12.85 18.29
N ASP A 196 9.15 -13.46 19.47
CA ASP A 196 9.51 -14.86 19.67
C ASP A 196 8.42 -15.83 19.22
N ASN A 197 8.59 -17.13 19.47
CA ASN A 197 7.63 -18.17 19.06
C ASN A 197 6.30 -18.08 19.82
N GLU A 198 6.30 -17.59 21.04
CA GLU A 198 5.08 -17.39 21.83
C GLU A 198 4.30 -16.17 21.29
N GLY A 199 4.99 -15.08 21.01
CA GLY A 199 4.43 -13.91 20.35
C GLY A 199 3.85 -14.22 18.97
N LEU A 200 4.51 -15.10 18.18
CA LEU A 200 4.00 -15.53 16.88
C LEU A 200 2.70 -16.32 17.00
N LYS A 201 2.60 -17.23 17.97
CA LYS A 201 1.35 -17.95 18.27
C LYS A 201 0.24 -17.00 18.73
N ASN A 202 0.57 -16.06 19.63
CA ASN A 202 -0.38 -15.04 20.08
C ASN A 202 -0.89 -14.22 18.89
N LYS A 203 0.01 -13.77 18.01
CA LYS A 203 -0.35 -13.01 16.81
C LYS A 203 -1.32 -13.77 15.90
N SER A 204 -1.11 -15.08 15.71
CA SER A 204 -2.03 -15.93 14.95
C SER A 204 -3.42 -16.01 15.60
N LEU A 205 -3.50 -16.15 16.92
CA LEU A 205 -4.77 -16.17 17.65
C LEU A 205 -5.49 -14.83 17.55
N VAL A 206 -4.78 -13.72 17.64
CA VAL A 206 -5.31 -12.36 17.48
C VAL A 206 -5.88 -12.14 16.09
N VAL A 207 -5.18 -12.57 15.05
CA VAL A 207 -5.67 -12.53 13.67
C VAL A 207 -6.96 -13.34 13.51
N ALA A 208 -6.99 -14.56 14.00
CA ALA A 208 -8.18 -15.41 13.94
C ALA A 208 -9.38 -14.79 14.68
N ALA A 209 -9.16 -14.26 15.89
CA ALA A 209 -10.21 -13.58 16.66
C ALA A 209 -10.76 -12.33 15.93
N GLY A 210 -9.88 -11.54 15.31
CA GLY A 210 -10.28 -10.38 14.52
C GLY A 210 -11.13 -10.74 13.31
N LEU A 211 -10.78 -11.82 12.61
CA LEU A 211 -11.55 -12.34 11.48
C LEU A 211 -12.94 -12.83 11.93
N GLU A 212 -13.01 -13.62 13.00
CA GLU A 212 -14.28 -14.09 13.55
C GLU A 212 -15.18 -12.91 13.96
N LYS A 213 -14.62 -11.92 14.64
CA LYS A 213 -15.35 -10.73 15.11
C LYS A 213 -15.95 -9.93 13.95
N ASN A 214 -15.23 -9.78 12.85
CA ASN A 214 -15.61 -8.89 11.75
C ASN A 214 -16.21 -9.64 10.54
N ALA A 215 -16.35 -10.98 10.60
CA ALA A 215 -16.76 -11.82 9.46
C ALA A 215 -18.04 -11.34 8.78
N SER A 216 -19.04 -10.88 9.54
CA SER A 216 -20.33 -10.42 8.97
C SER A 216 -20.24 -9.04 8.31
N ALA A 217 -19.24 -8.24 8.61
CA ALA A 217 -19.05 -6.89 8.06
C ALA A 217 -18.17 -6.92 6.80
N ILE A 218 -17.29 -7.90 6.64
CA ILE A 218 -16.34 -7.99 5.54
C ILE A 218 -17.04 -8.58 4.30
N SER A 219 -17.52 -7.71 3.42
CA SER A 219 -18.20 -8.07 2.18
C SER A 219 -17.35 -7.88 0.92
N ASN A 220 -16.24 -7.17 1.02
CA ASN A 220 -15.28 -6.87 -0.06
C ASN A 220 -13.96 -6.37 0.52
N GLY A 221 -12.98 -6.05 -0.34
CA GLY A 221 -11.66 -5.61 0.09
C GLY A 221 -11.65 -4.28 0.88
N LEU A 222 -12.52 -3.32 0.54
CA LEU A 222 -12.62 -2.05 1.28
C LEU A 222 -13.19 -2.25 2.70
N GLU A 223 -14.13 -3.17 2.87
CA GLU A 223 -14.61 -3.53 4.19
C GLU A 223 -13.56 -4.31 5.01
N ALA A 224 -12.75 -5.17 4.35
CA ALA A 224 -11.61 -5.80 5.02
C ALA A 224 -10.60 -4.73 5.51
N LEU A 225 -10.30 -3.74 4.67
CA LEU A 225 -9.43 -2.62 5.01
C LEU A 225 -9.98 -1.82 6.20
N ARG A 226 -11.27 -1.50 6.21
CA ARG A 226 -11.93 -0.75 7.29
C ARG A 226 -11.97 -1.54 8.61
N CYS A 227 -12.29 -2.83 8.54
CA CYS A 227 -12.50 -3.65 9.72
C CYS A 227 -11.20 -4.12 10.37
N LEU A 228 -10.15 -4.41 9.58
CA LEU A 228 -8.92 -5.09 10.03
C LEU A 228 -7.65 -4.26 9.81
N GLY A 229 -7.74 -3.19 9.02
CA GLY A 229 -6.58 -2.41 8.60
C GLY A 229 -6.11 -1.38 9.61
N GLY A 230 -5.55 -0.30 9.08
CA GLY A 230 -5.06 0.86 9.79
C GLY A 230 -5.16 2.10 8.93
N ARG A 231 -5.00 3.28 9.54
CA ARG A 231 -5.09 4.54 8.80
C ARG A 231 -4.03 4.64 7.72
N GLU A 232 -2.80 4.18 7.98
CA GLU A 232 -1.72 4.18 6.98
C GLU A 232 -2.00 3.19 5.84
N LEU A 233 -2.56 2.01 6.11
CA LEU A 233 -2.97 1.07 5.06
C LEU A 233 -4.09 1.68 4.18
N ALA A 234 -5.05 2.37 4.80
CA ALA A 234 -6.11 3.06 4.07
C ALA A 234 -5.53 4.23 3.24
N ALA A 235 -4.60 5.00 3.79
CA ALA A 235 -3.93 6.06 3.04
C ALA A 235 -3.11 5.52 1.87
N ILE A 236 -2.41 4.39 2.04
CA ILE A 236 -1.71 3.70 0.94
C ILE A 236 -2.70 3.30 -0.16
N ALA A 237 -3.82 2.67 0.19
CA ALA A 237 -4.85 2.31 -0.79
C ALA A 237 -5.40 3.55 -1.52
N GLY A 238 -5.66 4.63 -0.80
CA GLY A 238 -6.09 5.92 -1.38
C GLY A 238 -5.05 6.52 -2.33
N SER A 239 -3.76 6.47 -1.98
CA SER A 239 -2.67 6.98 -2.81
C SER A 239 -2.47 6.15 -4.09
N ILE A 240 -2.55 4.83 -4.01
CA ILE A 240 -2.48 3.93 -5.18
C ILE A 240 -3.65 4.23 -6.14
N ALA A 241 -4.87 4.38 -5.63
CA ALA A 241 -6.02 4.74 -6.45
C ALA A 241 -5.88 6.13 -7.08
N SER A 242 -5.34 7.11 -6.35
CA SER A 242 -5.02 8.45 -6.87
C SER A 242 -3.97 8.41 -7.98
N ALA A 243 -2.89 7.65 -7.79
CA ALA A 243 -1.85 7.47 -8.80
C ALA A 243 -2.45 6.91 -10.09
N ARG A 244 -3.32 5.89 -9.98
CA ARG A 244 -4.01 5.35 -11.16
C ARG A 244 -4.88 6.38 -11.87
N SER A 245 -5.65 7.18 -11.13
CA SER A 245 -6.50 8.24 -11.71
C SER A 245 -5.72 9.26 -12.53
N LYS A 246 -4.43 9.38 -12.25
CA LYS A 246 -3.45 10.26 -12.91
C LYS A 246 -2.58 9.51 -13.92
N SER A 247 -2.81 8.21 -14.13
CA SER A 247 -1.98 7.33 -14.97
C SER A 247 -0.51 7.26 -14.53
N ILE A 248 -0.25 7.38 -13.24
CA ILE A 248 1.10 7.32 -12.65
C ILE A 248 1.41 5.86 -12.30
N PRO A 249 2.51 5.28 -12.82
CA PRO A 249 3.00 3.98 -12.41
C PRO A 249 3.37 3.93 -10.93
N VAL A 250 3.10 2.81 -10.26
CA VAL A 250 3.37 2.59 -8.83
C VAL A 250 4.32 1.42 -8.64
N ILE A 251 5.32 1.58 -7.79
CA ILE A 251 6.09 0.48 -7.23
C ILE A 251 5.53 0.17 -5.84
N LEU A 252 5.07 -1.06 -5.65
CA LEU A 252 4.65 -1.57 -4.35
C LEU A 252 5.89 -1.99 -3.55
N ASP A 253 5.98 -1.51 -2.33
CA ASP A 253 6.98 -1.93 -1.35
C ASP A 253 6.62 -3.31 -0.77
N GLY A 254 6.92 -3.58 0.48
CA GLY A 254 6.76 -4.88 1.13
C GLY A 254 5.32 -5.28 1.46
N PHE A 255 5.21 -6.18 2.41
CA PHE A 255 3.99 -6.90 2.79
C PHE A 255 2.82 -5.97 3.13
N ILE A 256 3.05 -4.92 3.95
CA ILE A 256 1.97 -4.04 4.41
C ILE A 256 1.39 -3.23 3.25
N CYS A 257 2.25 -2.67 2.38
CA CYS A 257 1.83 -1.93 1.19
C CYS A 257 1.07 -2.84 0.22
N THR A 258 1.52 -4.08 0.05
CA THR A 258 0.87 -5.09 -0.80
C THR A 258 -0.49 -5.50 -0.23
N ALA A 259 -0.62 -5.66 1.09
CA ALA A 259 -1.90 -5.96 1.73
C ALA A 259 -2.92 -4.82 1.54
N ALA A 260 -2.47 -3.56 1.64
CA ALA A 260 -3.31 -2.40 1.34
C ALA A 260 -3.75 -2.37 -0.14
N ALA A 261 -2.83 -2.64 -1.07
CA ALA A 261 -3.12 -2.74 -2.50
C ALA A 261 -4.09 -3.88 -2.82
N ALA A 262 -3.94 -5.04 -2.18
CA ALA A 262 -4.80 -6.20 -2.35
C ALA A 262 -6.27 -5.90 -2.04
N CYS A 263 -6.55 -4.96 -1.12
CA CYS A 263 -7.92 -4.51 -0.84
C CYS A 263 -8.58 -3.85 -2.06
N LEU A 264 -7.83 -3.12 -2.86
CA LEU A 264 -8.33 -2.51 -4.09
C LEU A 264 -8.66 -3.57 -5.14
N GLU A 265 -7.74 -4.51 -5.38
CA GLU A 265 -7.89 -5.60 -6.34
C GLU A 265 -9.06 -6.53 -5.98
N ALA A 266 -9.19 -6.88 -4.69
CA ALA A 266 -10.31 -7.68 -4.19
C ALA A 266 -11.67 -6.95 -4.25
N THR A 267 -11.66 -5.62 -4.37
CA THR A 267 -12.88 -4.83 -4.54
C THR A 267 -13.26 -4.71 -6.02
N ILE A 268 -12.30 -4.37 -6.88
CA ILE A 268 -12.45 -4.22 -8.33
C ILE A 268 -11.23 -4.83 -9.00
N SER A 269 -11.44 -5.93 -9.73
CA SER A 269 -10.35 -6.60 -10.47
C SER A 269 -9.72 -5.65 -11.49
N GLY A 270 -8.40 -5.74 -11.62
CA GLY A 270 -7.57 -4.88 -12.46
C GLY A 270 -7.23 -3.53 -11.81
N SER A 271 -7.59 -3.30 -10.54
CA SER A 271 -7.25 -2.05 -9.84
C SER A 271 -5.75 -1.83 -9.69
N LEU A 272 -4.93 -2.87 -9.85
CA LEU A 272 -3.47 -2.83 -9.70
C LEU A 272 -2.68 -2.92 -11.03
N ASP A 273 -3.31 -2.81 -12.20
CA ASP A 273 -2.62 -2.93 -13.50
C ASP A 273 -1.48 -1.92 -13.69
N HIS A 274 -1.53 -0.78 -13.00
CA HIS A 274 -0.50 0.27 -12.98
C HIS A 274 0.56 0.05 -11.89
N CYS A 275 0.51 -1.06 -11.17
CA CYS A 275 1.42 -1.39 -10.09
C CYS A 275 2.41 -2.49 -10.51
N VAL A 276 3.59 -2.46 -9.93
CA VAL A 276 4.59 -3.52 -9.98
C VAL A 276 5.20 -3.71 -8.61
N ALA A 277 5.40 -4.97 -8.18
CA ALA A 277 6.09 -5.26 -6.92
C ALA A 277 7.59 -4.94 -7.06
N GLY A 278 8.12 -4.19 -6.10
CA GLY A 278 9.54 -3.84 -6.06
C GLY A 278 10.42 -5.01 -5.63
N HIS A 279 9.92 -5.87 -4.78
CA HIS A 279 10.59 -7.08 -4.27
C HIS A 279 9.58 -8.09 -3.71
N GLU A 280 10.03 -9.30 -3.46
CA GLU A 280 9.32 -10.30 -2.67
C GLU A 280 9.66 -10.11 -1.19
N SER A 281 8.64 -9.93 -0.34
CA SER A 281 8.84 -9.78 1.10
C SER A 281 9.34 -11.07 1.73
N ASN A 282 10.12 -10.95 2.82
CA ASN A 282 10.52 -12.11 3.65
C ASN A 282 9.47 -12.46 4.72
N GLU A 283 8.34 -11.75 4.78
CA GLU A 283 7.19 -12.19 5.57
C GLU A 283 6.56 -13.44 4.93
N GLN A 284 5.85 -14.25 5.71
CA GLN A 284 5.30 -15.53 5.22
C GLN A 284 4.13 -15.36 4.25
N ALA A 285 3.58 -14.17 4.16
CA ALA A 285 2.37 -13.88 3.39
C ALA A 285 2.65 -13.28 2.02
#